data_951a7af40667ac9fcc048f6b7476857c
#
_entry.id   951a7af40667ac9fcc048f6b7476857c
#
_cell.length_a   1.000
_cell.length_b   1.000
_cell.length_c   1.000
_cell.angle_alpha   90.00
_cell.angle_beta   90.00
_cell.angle_gamma   90.00
#
_symmetry.space_group_name_H-M   'P 1'
#
loop_
_entity.id
_entity.type
_entity.pdbx_description
1 polymer ?
#
loop_
_entity_poly.entity_id
_entity_poly.type
_entity_poly.pdbx_seq_one_letter_code
_entity_poly.pdbx_strand_id
1 'polypeptide(L)'
;MPFWTLCVLLSDVFKVIRVMTALFSDRVAPILSAPFSESIVLNYLWFFLAALFEIFGCYAFWLWLRQGKSALWVIPALISLTLFALLLTRVEAAYAGRAYAAYGGIYIVASIAWLGLVERVRPLGTDWLGLAFCVIGATIILLGPRWSAP
;
A
#
# COMPACT_ATOMS: atom_id res chain seq x y z
N MET A 1 -18.16 -4.22 -25.05
CA MET A 1 -18.10 -5.45 -24.24
C MET A 1 -19.45 -5.68 -23.61
N PRO A 2 -20.08 -6.86 -23.70
CA PRO A 2 -21.41 -7.08 -23.14
C PRO A 2 -21.34 -7.12 -21.60
N PHE A 3 -22.36 -6.59 -20.96
CA PHE A 3 -22.53 -6.48 -19.51
C PHE A 3 -22.26 -7.80 -18.73
N TRP A 4 -22.54 -8.92 -19.35
CA TRP A 4 -22.30 -10.28 -18.82
C TRP A 4 -20.82 -10.59 -18.55
N THR A 5 -19.89 -10.11 -19.36
CA THR A 5 -18.46 -10.33 -19.15
C THR A 5 -17.94 -9.59 -17.93
N LEU A 6 -18.50 -8.41 -17.62
CA LEU A 6 -18.16 -7.64 -16.42
C LEU A 6 -18.67 -8.35 -15.14
N CYS A 7 -19.87 -8.92 -15.16
CA CYS A 7 -20.43 -9.68 -14.05
C CYS A 7 -19.64 -10.97 -13.77
N VAL A 8 -19.20 -11.67 -14.80
CA VAL A 8 -18.37 -12.90 -14.63
C VAL A 8 -17.02 -12.53 -14.06
N LEU A 9 -16.36 -11.49 -14.56
CA LEU A 9 -15.08 -11.00 -14.03
C LEU A 9 -15.19 -10.55 -12.56
N LEU A 10 -16.26 -9.83 -12.21
CA LEU A 10 -16.52 -9.43 -10.83
C LEU A 10 -16.78 -10.64 -9.92
N SER A 11 -17.53 -11.64 -10.39
CA SER A 11 -17.77 -12.89 -9.64
C SER A 11 -16.47 -13.64 -9.36
N ASP A 12 -15.57 -13.72 -10.35
CA ASP A 12 -14.30 -14.43 -10.19
C ASP A 12 -13.32 -13.64 -9.33
N VAL A 13 -13.31 -12.32 -9.39
CA VAL A 13 -12.57 -11.46 -8.47
C VAL A 13 -13.07 -11.66 -7.03
N PHE A 14 -14.41 -11.72 -6.81
CA PHE A 14 -14.96 -11.99 -5.47
C PHE A 14 -14.62 -13.38 -4.96
N LYS A 15 -14.59 -14.41 -5.82
CA LYS A 15 -14.15 -15.77 -5.43
C LYS A 15 -12.67 -15.77 -5.04
N VAL A 16 -11.81 -15.13 -5.82
CA VAL A 16 -10.38 -15.01 -5.53
C VAL A 16 -10.17 -14.27 -4.19
N ILE A 17 -10.87 -13.15 -3.97
CA ILE A 17 -10.81 -12.40 -2.72
C ILE A 17 -11.25 -13.29 -1.54
N ARG A 18 -12.35 -14.05 -1.69
CA ARG A 18 -12.85 -14.93 -0.63
C ARG A 18 -11.90 -16.09 -0.33
N VAL A 19 -11.29 -16.70 -1.35
CA VAL A 19 -10.29 -17.76 -1.18
C VAL A 19 -9.02 -17.18 -0.54
N MET A 20 -8.56 -16.03 -0.98
CA MET A 20 -7.41 -15.36 -0.37
C MET A 20 -7.67 -14.95 1.08
N THR A 21 -8.86 -14.45 1.41
CA THR A 21 -9.22 -14.11 2.80
C THR A 21 -9.30 -15.36 3.69
N ALA A 22 -9.81 -16.47 3.19
CA ALA A 22 -9.87 -17.74 3.94
C ALA A 22 -8.47 -18.34 4.18
N LEU A 23 -7.64 -18.45 3.13
CA LEU A 23 -6.26 -18.95 3.23
C LEU A 23 -5.38 -18.07 4.13
N PHE A 24 -5.76 -16.82 4.30
CA PHE A 24 -4.99 -15.83 5.02
C PHE A 24 -5.42 -15.71 6.48
N SER A 25 -6.69 -15.96 6.81
CA SER A 25 -7.21 -15.94 8.19
C SER A 25 -6.48 -16.95 9.08
N ASP A 26 -6.26 -18.17 8.57
CA ASP A 26 -5.65 -19.25 9.35
C ASP A 26 -4.15 -19.06 9.64
N ARG A 27 -3.49 -18.21 8.87
CA ARG A 27 -2.06 -17.92 9.04
C ARG A 27 -1.75 -16.69 9.90
N VAL A 28 -2.74 -15.89 10.20
CA VAL A 28 -2.56 -14.59 10.87
C VAL A 28 -2.90 -14.62 12.36
N ALA A 29 -3.77 -15.53 12.79
CA ALA A 29 -4.10 -15.68 14.21
C ALA A 29 -2.88 -15.81 15.14
N PRO A 30 -1.80 -16.55 14.79
CA PRO A 30 -0.61 -16.63 15.65
C PRO A 30 0.26 -15.35 15.64
N ILE A 31 0.13 -14.49 14.64
CA ILE A 31 0.93 -13.24 14.54
C ILE A 31 0.31 -12.13 15.41
N LEU A 32 -1.00 -12.16 15.62
CA LEU A 32 -1.73 -11.23 16.47
C LEU A 32 -1.42 -11.36 17.97
N SER A 33 -0.79 -12.47 18.38
CA SER A 33 -0.35 -12.72 19.77
C SER A 33 1.11 -12.34 20.03
N ALA A 34 1.83 -11.74 19.05
CA ALA A 34 3.22 -11.36 19.19
C ALA A 34 3.41 -10.19 20.18
N PRO A 35 4.53 -10.12 20.91
CA PRO A 35 4.79 -9.05 21.87
C PRO A 35 4.88 -7.69 21.15
N PHE A 36 4.45 -6.63 21.84
CA PHE A 36 4.21 -5.27 21.34
C PHE A 36 5.32 -4.66 20.45
N SER A 37 6.58 -5.03 20.62
CA SER A 37 7.68 -4.50 19.79
C SER A 37 7.73 -5.15 18.40
N GLU A 38 7.35 -6.41 18.26
CA GLU A 38 7.32 -7.12 16.98
C GLU A 38 6.17 -6.62 16.10
N SER A 39 5.01 -6.26 16.70
CA SER A 39 3.87 -5.73 15.95
C SER A 39 4.18 -4.39 15.27
N ILE A 40 4.99 -3.54 15.90
CA ILE A 40 5.39 -2.25 15.31
C ILE A 40 6.26 -2.47 14.08
N VAL A 41 7.30 -3.29 14.17
CA VAL A 41 8.19 -3.59 13.05
C VAL A 41 7.42 -4.22 11.89
N LEU A 42 6.49 -5.13 12.21
CA LEU A 42 5.63 -5.79 11.23
C LEU A 42 4.70 -4.80 10.53
N ASN A 43 4.11 -3.85 11.24
CA ASN A 43 3.28 -2.81 10.63
C ASN A 43 4.07 -1.94 9.65
N TYR A 44 5.29 -1.52 9.99
CA TYR A 44 6.15 -0.78 9.06
C TYR A 44 6.52 -1.62 7.83
N LEU A 45 6.75 -2.92 7.99
CA LEU A 45 7.00 -3.82 6.87
C LEU A 45 5.79 -3.92 5.94
N TRP A 46 4.57 -4.06 6.49
CA TRP A 46 3.33 -4.07 5.70
C TRP A 46 3.13 -2.77 4.94
N PHE A 47 3.36 -1.62 5.57
CA PHE A 47 3.30 -0.33 4.91
C PHE A 47 4.33 -0.19 3.79
N PHE A 48 5.55 -0.62 4.02
CA PHE A 48 6.61 -0.56 3.00
C PHE A 48 6.30 -1.45 1.80
N LEU A 49 5.87 -2.68 2.03
CA LEU A 49 5.46 -3.60 0.95
C LEU A 49 4.25 -3.05 0.19
N ALA A 50 3.25 -2.53 0.90
CA ALA A 50 2.09 -1.89 0.30
C ALA A 50 2.51 -0.74 -0.62
N ALA A 51 3.42 0.14 -0.16
CA ALA A 51 3.93 1.25 -0.96
C ALA A 51 4.63 0.78 -2.25
N LEU A 52 5.44 -0.27 -2.19
CA LEU A 52 6.09 -0.82 -3.38
C LEU A 52 5.08 -1.34 -4.40
N PHE A 53 4.06 -2.07 -3.94
CA PHE A 53 3.03 -2.60 -4.84
C PHE A 53 2.14 -1.49 -5.40
N GLU A 54 1.80 -0.46 -4.63
CA GLU A 54 1.02 0.68 -5.14
C GLU A 54 1.82 1.46 -6.18
N ILE A 55 3.06 1.84 -5.87
CA ILE A 55 3.91 2.61 -6.78
C ILE A 55 4.13 1.82 -8.08
N PHE A 56 4.46 0.54 -7.99
CA PHE A 56 4.65 -0.29 -9.19
C PHE A 56 3.35 -0.40 -10.00
N GLY A 57 2.22 -0.61 -9.36
CA GLY A 57 0.92 -0.71 -10.03
C GLY A 57 0.54 0.58 -10.76
N CYS A 58 0.67 1.72 -10.08
CA CYS A 58 0.44 3.04 -10.68
C CYS A 58 1.44 3.35 -11.79
N TYR A 59 2.72 2.98 -11.61
CA TYR A 59 3.76 3.16 -12.62
C TYR A 59 3.51 2.31 -13.88
N ALA A 60 2.99 1.10 -13.73
CA ALA A 60 2.61 0.27 -14.87
C ALA A 60 1.48 0.89 -15.71
N PHE A 61 0.48 1.53 -15.07
CA PHE A 61 -0.51 2.36 -15.78
C PHE A 61 0.12 3.58 -16.45
N TRP A 62 1.07 4.24 -15.79
CA TRP A 62 1.81 5.36 -16.36
C TRP A 62 2.57 4.97 -17.62
N LEU A 63 3.26 3.82 -17.62
CA LEU A 63 3.96 3.27 -18.78
C LEU A 63 3.02 3.09 -19.97
N TRP A 64 1.83 2.53 -19.73
CA TRP A 64 0.84 2.34 -20.78
C TRP A 64 0.25 3.66 -21.28
N LEU A 65 -0.32 4.47 -20.39
CA LEU A 65 -1.13 5.64 -20.77
C LEU A 65 -0.29 6.86 -21.17
N ARG A 66 0.88 7.05 -20.54
CA ARG A 66 1.71 8.24 -20.77
C ARG A 66 2.92 7.98 -21.66
N GLN A 67 3.47 6.78 -21.62
CA GLN A 67 4.65 6.45 -22.42
C GLN A 67 4.30 5.59 -23.66
N GLY A 68 3.03 5.30 -23.92
CA GLY A 68 2.59 4.55 -25.10
C GLY A 68 3.06 3.10 -25.13
N LYS A 69 3.43 2.52 -23.98
CA LYS A 69 3.82 1.11 -23.90
C LYS A 69 2.59 0.20 -24.08
N SER A 70 2.82 -1.09 -24.25
CA SER A 70 1.77 -2.09 -24.47
C SER A 70 0.69 -2.05 -23.38
N ALA A 71 -0.59 -2.20 -23.76
CA ALA A 71 -1.71 -2.37 -22.83
C ALA A 71 -1.58 -3.62 -21.92
N LEU A 72 -0.69 -4.56 -22.26
CA LEU A 72 -0.40 -5.72 -21.42
C LEU A 72 0.12 -5.33 -20.02
N TRP A 73 0.66 -4.12 -19.86
CA TRP A 73 1.07 -3.58 -18.55
C TRP A 73 -0.10 -3.39 -17.57
N VAL A 74 -1.34 -3.38 -18.06
CA VAL A 74 -2.55 -3.34 -17.20
C VAL A 74 -2.67 -4.59 -16.33
N ILE A 75 -2.24 -5.75 -16.82
CA ILE A 75 -2.32 -7.02 -16.05
C ILE A 75 -1.47 -6.96 -14.78
N PRO A 76 -0.14 -6.73 -14.86
CA PRO A 76 0.67 -6.59 -13.65
C PRO A 76 0.26 -5.38 -12.80
N ALA A 77 -0.27 -4.30 -13.39
CA ALA A 77 -0.79 -3.16 -12.65
C ALA A 77 -1.94 -3.54 -11.72
N LEU A 78 -2.96 -4.24 -12.25
CA LEU A 78 -4.12 -4.68 -11.48
C LEU A 78 -3.75 -5.68 -10.39
N ILE A 79 -2.86 -6.63 -10.68
CA ILE A 79 -2.36 -7.59 -9.70
C ILE A 79 -1.66 -6.84 -8.56
N SER A 80 -0.79 -5.90 -8.90
CA SER A 80 -0.03 -5.13 -7.92
C SER A 80 -0.93 -4.28 -7.02
N LEU A 81 -1.90 -3.55 -7.60
CA LEU A 81 -2.85 -2.75 -6.82
C LEU A 81 -3.76 -3.62 -5.93
N THR A 82 -4.11 -4.83 -6.38
CA THR A 82 -4.85 -5.78 -5.54
C THR A 82 -4.00 -6.24 -4.34
N LEU A 83 -2.73 -6.58 -4.58
CA LEU A 83 -1.81 -6.94 -3.50
C LEU A 83 -1.59 -5.78 -2.54
N PHE A 84 -1.41 -4.56 -3.04
CA PHE A 84 -1.38 -3.34 -2.21
C PHE A 84 -2.58 -3.26 -1.27
N ALA A 85 -3.80 -3.35 -1.81
CA ALA A 85 -5.02 -3.27 -1.02
C ALA A 85 -5.10 -4.37 0.06
N LEU A 86 -4.71 -5.60 -0.28
CA LEU A 86 -4.67 -6.71 0.67
C LEU A 86 -3.61 -6.51 1.76
N LEU A 87 -2.42 -6.03 1.43
CA LEU A 87 -1.36 -5.75 2.40
C LEU A 87 -1.78 -4.67 3.39
N LEU A 88 -2.47 -3.64 2.92
CA LEU A 88 -2.92 -2.55 3.77
C LEU A 88 -3.96 -3.00 4.82
N THR A 89 -4.72 -4.08 4.53
CA THR A 89 -5.63 -4.69 5.53
C THR A 89 -4.92 -5.43 6.65
N ARG A 90 -3.59 -5.60 6.55
CA ARG A 90 -2.77 -6.33 7.56
C ARG A 90 -2.25 -5.45 8.66
N VAL A 91 -2.31 -4.16 8.46
CA VAL A 91 -1.86 -3.18 9.44
C VAL A 91 -2.79 -3.21 10.65
N GLU A 92 -2.22 -3.38 11.84
CA GLU A 92 -2.94 -3.27 13.10
C GLU A 92 -3.29 -1.82 13.39
N ALA A 93 -4.51 -1.43 13.05
CA ALA A 93 -5.05 -0.11 13.37
C ALA A 93 -6.53 -0.23 13.73
N ALA A 94 -6.95 0.49 14.78
CA ALA A 94 -8.35 0.50 15.21
C ALA A 94 -9.32 1.05 14.15
N TYR A 95 -8.82 1.92 13.28
CA TYR A 95 -9.59 2.56 12.21
C TYR A 95 -8.77 2.63 10.93
N ALA A 96 -9.36 2.24 9.80
CA ALA A 96 -8.74 2.27 8.47
C ALA A 96 -8.20 3.66 8.12
N GLY A 97 -8.92 4.73 8.43
CA GLY A 97 -8.47 6.10 8.16
C GLY A 97 -7.16 6.47 8.86
N ARG A 98 -6.89 5.96 10.06
CA ARG A 98 -5.59 6.16 10.73
C ARG A 98 -4.47 5.36 10.09
N ALA A 99 -4.75 4.11 9.68
CA ALA A 99 -3.80 3.31 8.92
C ALA A 99 -3.41 4.02 7.62
N TYR A 100 -4.38 4.54 6.88
CA TYR A 100 -4.13 5.21 5.61
C TYR A 100 -3.36 6.53 5.77
N ALA A 101 -3.66 7.31 6.81
CA ALA A 101 -2.93 8.53 7.10
C ALA A 101 -1.47 8.27 7.49
N ALA A 102 -1.23 7.24 8.29
CA ALA A 102 0.12 6.81 8.66
C ALA A 102 0.89 6.25 7.43
N TYR A 103 0.21 5.45 6.62
CA TYR A 103 0.73 4.92 5.37
C TYR A 103 1.19 6.04 4.42
N GLY A 104 0.43 7.14 4.32
CA GLY A 104 0.77 8.28 3.45
C GLY A 104 2.17 8.83 3.66
N GLY A 105 2.66 8.88 4.90
CA GLY A 105 4.03 9.28 5.21
C GLY A 105 5.07 8.32 4.63
N ILE A 106 4.86 7.03 4.77
CA ILE A 106 5.76 5.98 4.23
C ILE A 106 5.71 5.95 2.72
N TYR A 107 4.51 6.13 2.13
CA TYR A 107 4.33 6.22 0.69
C TYR A 107 5.15 7.35 0.06
N ILE A 108 5.18 8.53 0.68
CA ILE A 108 5.96 9.67 0.16
C ILE A 108 7.45 9.37 0.21
N VAL A 109 7.95 8.74 1.29
CA VAL A 109 9.36 8.29 1.37
C VAL A 109 9.68 7.33 0.22
N ALA A 110 8.83 6.32 0.02
CA ALA A 110 9.00 5.31 -1.02
C ALA A 110 8.93 5.93 -2.42
N SER A 111 8.05 6.93 -2.64
CA SER A 111 7.89 7.63 -3.92
C SER A 111 9.12 8.47 -4.27
N ILE A 112 9.71 9.18 -3.32
CA ILE A 112 10.96 9.94 -3.54
C ILE A 112 12.13 8.99 -3.78
N ALA A 113 12.19 7.85 -3.08
CA ALA A 113 13.18 6.81 -3.36
C ALA A 113 13.00 6.21 -4.77
N TRP A 114 11.75 5.96 -5.19
CA TRP A 114 11.43 5.49 -6.54
C TRP A 114 11.90 6.47 -7.61
N LEU A 115 11.63 7.77 -7.44
CA LEU A 115 12.08 8.82 -8.34
C LEU A 115 13.60 8.76 -8.55
N GLY A 116 14.37 8.59 -7.47
CA GLY A 116 15.82 8.51 -7.55
C GLY A 116 16.36 7.19 -8.12
N LEU A 117 15.79 6.06 -7.73
CA LEU A 117 16.32 4.72 -8.03
C LEU A 117 15.83 4.17 -9.37
N VAL A 118 14.53 4.35 -9.67
CA VAL A 118 13.90 3.76 -10.86
C VAL A 118 13.86 4.76 -12.02
N GLU A 119 13.40 5.98 -11.75
CA GLU A 119 13.31 7.03 -12.78
C GLU A 119 14.64 7.76 -13.00
N ARG A 120 15.61 7.57 -12.10
CA ARG A 120 16.96 8.17 -12.16
C ARG A 120 16.95 9.70 -12.19
N VAL A 121 15.94 10.32 -11.62
CA VAL A 121 15.80 11.76 -11.44
C VAL A 121 16.25 12.13 -10.02
N ARG A 122 17.11 13.15 -9.90
CA ARG A 122 17.56 13.63 -8.59
C ARG A 122 16.45 14.42 -7.90
N PRO A 123 16.03 14.04 -6.68
CA PRO A 123 15.07 14.82 -5.92
C PRO A 123 15.60 16.23 -5.63
N LEU A 124 14.72 17.20 -5.70
CA LEU A 124 15.02 18.60 -5.40
C LEU A 124 15.08 18.85 -3.88
N GLY A 125 15.67 19.95 -3.46
CA GLY A 125 15.67 20.36 -2.05
C GLY A 125 14.26 20.54 -1.47
N THR A 126 13.31 20.97 -2.29
CA THR A 126 11.89 21.09 -1.93
C THR A 126 11.22 19.74 -1.68
N ASP A 127 11.65 18.69 -2.40
CA ASP A 127 11.12 17.33 -2.21
C ASP A 127 11.53 16.79 -0.83
N TRP A 128 12.78 17.02 -0.43
CA TRP A 128 13.27 16.64 0.89
C TRP A 128 12.58 17.41 2.01
N LEU A 129 12.32 18.71 1.81
CA LEU A 129 11.60 19.52 2.78
C LEU A 129 10.14 19.04 2.94
N GLY A 130 9.44 18.82 1.81
CA GLY A 130 8.08 18.28 1.81
C GLY A 130 8.00 16.91 2.46
N LEU A 131 8.96 16.03 2.15
CA LEU A 131 9.10 14.72 2.77
C LEU A 131 9.21 14.81 4.29
N ALA A 132 10.05 15.71 4.81
CA ALA A 132 10.23 15.89 6.26
C ALA A 132 8.90 16.26 6.94
N PHE A 133 8.15 17.21 6.41
CA PHE A 133 6.83 17.58 6.95
C PHE A 133 5.82 16.43 6.92
N CYS A 134 5.80 15.66 5.84
CA CYS A 134 4.88 14.51 5.71
C CYS A 134 5.21 13.41 6.71
N VAL A 135 6.49 13.10 6.91
CA VAL A 135 6.93 12.10 7.91
C VAL A 135 6.60 12.55 9.33
N ILE A 136 6.82 13.84 9.64
CA ILE A 136 6.43 14.40 10.94
C ILE A 136 4.92 14.29 11.15
N GLY A 137 4.11 14.70 10.18
CA GLY A 137 2.65 14.61 10.23
C GLY A 137 2.15 13.18 10.42
N ALA A 138 2.66 12.24 9.65
CA ALA A 138 2.32 10.82 9.76
C ALA A 138 2.69 10.25 11.14
N THR A 139 3.86 10.63 11.68
CA THR A 139 4.31 10.20 13.01
C THR A 139 3.39 10.74 14.12
N ILE A 140 2.95 12.00 14.04
CA ILE A 140 2.00 12.59 14.97
C ILE A 140 0.67 11.82 14.95
N ILE A 141 0.15 11.46 13.76
CA ILE A 141 -1.09 10.70 13.62
C ILE A 141 -0.96 9.30 14.22
N LEU A 142 0.17 8.62 14.00
CA LEU A 142 0.44 7.29 14.55
C LEU A 142 0.55 7.28 16.07
N LEU A 143 1.23 8.27 16.64
CA LEU A 143 1.49 8.33 18.07
C LEU A 143 0.37 9.02 18.87
N GLY A 144 -0.46 9.84 18.21
CA GLY A 144 -1.51 10.63 18.85
C GLY A 144 -2.43 9.84 19.78
N PRO A 145 -2.91 8.62 19.44
CA PRO A 145 -3.73 7.81 20.33
C PRO A 145 -3.08 7.42 21.63
N ARG A 146 -1.73 7.33 21.66
CA ARG A 146 -0.96 7.00 22.88
C ARG A 146 -0.86 8.17 23.84
N TRP A 147 -0.95 9.41 23.33
CA TRP A 147 -0.93 10.63 24.14
C TRP A 147 -2.29 11.00 24.71
N SER A 148 -3.36 10.46 24.11
CA SER A 148 -4.75 10.73 24.50
C SER A 148 -5.38 9.60 25.35
N ALA A 149 -4.63 8.54 25.63
CA ALA A 149 -5.08 7.50 26.54
C ALA A 149 -5.02 8.03 27.99
N PRO A 150 -6.13 7.90 28.77
CA PRO A 150 -6.19 8.34 30.16
C PRO A 150 -5.28 7.48 31.06
#